data_a799e49e80728f5f44d6bcd610e3c20f
#
_entry.id   a799e49e80728f5f44d6bcd610e3c20f
#
_cell.length_a   1.000
_cell.length_b   1.000
_cell.length_c   1.000
_cell.angle_alpha   90.00
_cell.angle_beta   90.00
_cell.angle_gamma   90.00
#
_symmetry.space_group_name_H-M   'P 1'
#
loop_
_entity.id
_entity.type
_entity.pdbx_description
1 polymer ?
#
loop_
_entity_poly.entity_id
_entity_poly.type
_entity_poly.pdbx_seq_one_letter_code
_entity_poly.pdbx_strand_id
1 'polypeptide(L)'
;MDPIEWEKDDGWGRMSDHLGGFEGGMTNGMPVIVNAAMKPIPTLYKPLQTADVNTKEVKKANVERSDTTAIVPASIVIESVVAIEMVKAITETFDASNLGRLQEQVQAYREEIENY
;
A
#
# COMPACT_ATOMS: atom_id res chain seq x y z
N MET A 1 -13.38 -8.31 12.18
CA MET A 1 -12.63 -9.60 12.30
C MET A 1 -13.16 -10.49 11.21
N ASP A 2 -12.28 -11.07 10.38
CA ASP A 2 -12.68 -11.94 9.29
C ASP A 2 -12.69 -13.39 9.76
N PRO A 3 -13.86 -14.10 9.68
CA PRO A 3 -13.95 -15.48 10.14
C PRO A 3 -13.00 -16.40 9.36
N ILE A 4 -12.39 -17.34 10.05
CA ILE A 4 -11.58 -18.40 9.42
C ILE A 4 -12.53 -19.46 8.87
N GLU A 5 -12.24 -19.95 7.68
CA GLU A 5 -12.91 -21.10 7.07
C GLU A 5 -11.89 -22.10 6.54
N TRP A 6 -12.36 -23.32 6.39
CA TRP A 6 -11.62 -24.40 5.74
C TRP A 6 -12.48 -25.04 4.67
N GLU A 7 -11.99 -25.04 3.45
CA GLU A 7 -12.61 -25.69 2.31
C GLU A 7 -11.75 -26.84 1.80
N LYS A 8 -12.41 -27.93 1.42
CA LYS A 8 -11.73 -29.18 1.07
C LYS A 8 -10.74 -29.03 -0.11
N ASP A 9 -11.06 -28.14 -1.05
CA ASP A 9 -10.26 -27.97 -2.27
C ASP A 9 -9.32 -26.75 -2.21
N ASP A 10 -9.63 -25.77 -1.33
CA ASP A 10 -8.88 -24.51 -1.20
C ASP A 10 -8.11 -24.38 0.14
N GLY A 11 -8.35 -25.29 1.10
CA GLY A 11 -7.67 -25.31 2.38
C GLY A 11 -8.16 -24.19 3.35
N TRP A 12 -7.24 -23.67 4.16
CA TRP A 12 -7.53 -22.61 5.12
C TRP A 12 -7.64 -21.25 4.45
N GLY A 13 -8.71 -20.52 4.73
CA GLY A 13 -9.00 -19.21 4.17
C GLY A 13 -9.76 -18.29 5.14
N ARG A 14 -10.24 -17.18 4.59
CA ARG A 14 -11.09 -16.21 5.27
C ARG A 14 -12.36 -15.98 4.48
N MET A 15 -13.50 -15.95 5.16
CA MET A 15 -14.82 -15.64 4.55
C MET A 15 -14.92 -14.20 4.02
N SER A 16 -14.04 -13.31 4.46
CA SER A 16 -14.02 -11.89 4.07
C SER A 16 -12.61 -11.31 4.24
N ASP A 17 -12.33 -10.17 3.63
CA ASP A 17 -11.04 -9.47 3.72
C ASP A 17 -11.22 -8.01 4.17
N HIS A 18 -11.88 -7.80 5.32
CA HIS A 18 -12.03 -6.47 5.91
C HIS A 18 -10.74 -5.94 6.54
N LEU A 19 -9.79 -6.82 6.80
CA LEU A 19 -8.48 -6.51 7.38
C LEU A 19 -7.43 -6.17 6.31
N GLY A 20 -7.78 -6.26 5.02
CA GLY A 20 -6.87 -5.92 3.93
C GLY A 20 -5.63 -6.80 3.84
N GLY A 21 -5.77 -8.10 4.18
CA GLY A 21 -4.70 -9.09 4.10
C GLY A 21 -3.73 -9.12 5.29
N PHE A 22 -3.97 -8.34 6.37
CA PHE A 22 -3.11 -8.29 7.54
C PHE A 22 -3.84 -8.58 8.85
N GLU A 23 -3.21 -9.38 9.69
CA GLU A 23 -3.65 -9.64 11.08
C GLU A 23 -2.44 -9.63 12.00
N GLY A 24 -2.48 -8.82 13.06
CA GLY A 24 -1.39 -8.71 14.02
C GLY A 24 -0.04 -8.28 13.41
N GLY A 25 -0.06 -7.53 12.31
CA GLY A 25 1.15 -7.11 11.59
C GLY A 25 1.74 -8.15 10.64
N MET A 26 1.05 -9.30 10.47
CA MET A 26 1.45 -10.36 9.54
C MET A 26 0.42 -10.52 8.43
N THR A 27 0.86 -10.99 7.27
CA THR A 27 -0.06 -11.39 6.19
C THR A 27 -0.83 -12.65 6.58
N ASN A 28 -2.10 -12.71 6.17
CA ASN A 28 -3.02 -13.80 6.53
C ASN A 28 -3.41 -14.69 5.33
N GLY A 29 -2.68 -14.60 4.23
CA GLY A 29 -2.97 -15.36 3.00
C GLY A 29 -3.97 -14.70 2.06
N MET A 30 -4.72 -13.69 2.53
CA MET A 30 -5.63 -12.90 1.70
C MET A 30 -4.90 -11.85 0.87
N PRO A 31 -5.52 -11.31 -0.20
CA PRO A 31 -4.95 -10.20 -0.94
C PRO A 31 -4.59 -9.01 -0.05
N VAL A 32 -3.38 -8.48 -0.21
CA VAL A 32 -2.94 -7.28 0.50
C VAL A 32 -3.53 -6.04 -0.17
N ILE A 33 -4.34 -5.29 0.57
CA ILE A 33 -5.03 -4.10 0.08
C ILE A 33 -4.40 -2.86 0.69
N VAL A 34 -3.86 -1.98 -0.16
CA VAL A 34 -3.29 -0.69 0.25
C VAL A 34 -4.09 0.45 -0.37
N ASN A 35 -4.69 1.27 0.47
CA ASN A 35 -5.42 2.46 0.05
C ASN A 35 -4.59 3.71 0.34
N ALA A 36 -4.52 4.61 -0.63
CA ALA A 36 -3.82 5.87 -0.49
C ALA A 36 -4.69 7.04 -0.97
N ALA A 37 -4.56 8.17 -0.30
CA ALA A 37 -5.25 9.40 -0.69
C ALA A 37 -4.24 10.46 -1.11
N MET A 38 -4.38 10.97 -2.32
CA MET A 38 -3.56 12.07 -2.81
C MET A 38 -4.07 13.39 -2.26
N LYS A 39 -3.21 14.11 -1.54
CA LYS A 39 -3.49 15.48 -1.16
C LYS A 39 -3.59 16.36 -2.42
N PRO A 40 -4.61 17.21 -2.55
CA PRO A 40 -4.73 18.09 -3.70
C PRO A 40 -3.59 19.13 -3.75
N ILE A 41 -3.39 19.73 -4.92
CA ILE A 41 -2.47 20.85 -5.09
C ILE A 41 -2.90 21.98 -4.14
N PRO A 42 -1.94 22.61 -3.43
CA PRO A 42 -2.26 23.62 -2.41
C PRO A 42 -2.89 24.90 -2.98
N THR A 43 -2.74 25.15 -4.27
CA THR A 43 -3.31 26.31 -4.95
C THR A 43 -4.75 26.03 -5.39
N LEU A 44 -5.67 26.88 -5.00
CA LEU A 44 -7.10 26.75 -5.31
C LEU A 44 -7.55 27.86 -6.25
N TYR A 45 -8.42 27.55 -7.23
CA TYR A 45 -9.11 28.57 -8.04
C TYR A 45 -9.99 29.51 -7.21
N LYS A 46 -10.44 29.02 -6.03
CA LYS A 46 -11.08 29.86 -5.02
C LYS A 46 -10.07 30.05 -3.87
N PRO A 47 -9.19 31.09 -3.97
CA PRO A 47 -8.09 31.25 -3.05
C PRO A 47 -8.58 31.52 -1.62
N LEU A 48 -7.91 30.92 -0.66
CA LEU A 48 -8.09 31.21 0.75
C LEU A 48 -7.51 32.58 1.10
N GLN A 49 -7.98 33.15 2.20
CA GLN A 49 -7.40 34.37 2.76
C GLN A 49 -6.00 34.05 3.32
N THR A 50 -5.08 34.97 3.07
CA THR A 50 -3.74 34.98 3.64
C THR A 50 -3.42 36.39 4.14
N ALA A 51 -2.28 36.59 4.78
CA ALA A 51 -1.84 37.90 5.21
C ALA A 51 -0.54 38.30 4.52
N ASP A 52 -0.42 39.54 4.13
CA ASP A 52 0.83 40.11 3.64
C ASP A 52 1.83 40.22 4.79
N VAL A 53 3.06 39.71 4.58
CA VAL A 53 4.07 39.63 5.63
C VAL A 53 4.51 41.03 6.11
N ASN A 54 4.54 42.01 5.21
CA ASN A 54 5.01 43.36 5.51
C ASN A 54 3.90 44.27 6.06
N THR A 55 2.74 44.26 5.38
CA THR A 55 1.61 45.14 5.75
C THR A 55 0.71 44.54 6.80
N LYS A 56 0.76 43.21 7.00
CA LYS A 56 -0.13 42.41 7.87
C LYS A 56 -1.62 42.51 7.50
N GLU A 57 -1.91 43.01 6.32
CA GLU A 57 -3.25 43.09 5.78
C GLU A 57 -3.71 41.74 5.22
N VAL A 58 -5.00 41.48 5.37
CA VAL A 58 -5.62 40.28 4.80
C VAL A 58 -5.70 40.43 3.29
N LYS A 59 -5.12 39.47 2.57
CA LYS A 59 -5.16 39.38 1.10
C LYS A 59 -5.63 38.01 0.66
N LYS A 60 -6.05 37.88 -0.59
CA LYS A 60 -6.31 36.58 -1.20
C LYS A 60 -4.97 35.96 -1.62
N ALA A 61 -4.80 34.66 -1.38
CA ALA A 61 -3.63 33.92 -1.85
C ALA A 61 -3.52 33.99 -3.38
N ASN A 62 -2.32 33.97 -3.92
CA ASN A 62 -2.10 33.94 -5.36
C ASN A 62 -2.65 32.62 -5.93
N VAL A 63 -3.29 32.71 -7.08
CA VAL A 63 -3.74 31.55 -7.84
C VAL A 63 -2.63 31.18 -8.84
N GLU A 64 -2.01 30.03 -8.61
CA GLU A 64 -1.10 29.43 -9.57
C GLU A 64 -1.83 28.36 -10.37
N ARG A 65 -1.21 27.87 -11.42
CA ARG A 65 -1.76 26.84 -12.28
C ARG A 65 -2.04 25.55 -11.48
N SER A 66 -3.29 25.12 -11.46
CA SER A 66 -3.77 23.98 -10.66
C SER A 66 -4.69 23.02 -11.44
N ASP A 67 -4.51 22.99 -12.76
CA ASP A 67 -5.29 22.18 -13.70
C ASP A 67 -4.75 20.75 -13.89
N THR A 68 -3.71 20.36 -13.15
CA THR A 68 -3.08 19.05 -13.24
C THR A 68 -3.26 18.25 -11.95
N THR A 69 -3.29 16.93 -12.09
CA THR A 69 -3.29 16.00 -10.97
C THR A 69 -2.17 14.98 -11.13
N ALA A 70 -1.56 14.58 -10.02
CA ALA A 70 -0.53 13.55 -9.97
C ALA A 70 -1.07 12.18 -9.50
N ILE A 71 -2.40 11.97 -9.47
CA ILE A 71 -3.00 10.73 -8.96
C ILE A 71 -2.53 9.51 -9.74
N VAL A 72 -2.54 9.56 -11.08
CA VAL A 72 -2.12 8.44 -11.91
C VAL A 72 -0.62 8.12 -11.75
N PRO A 73 0.31 9.08 -11.87
CA PRO A 73 1.71 8.82 -11.56
C PRO A 73 1.93 8.32 -10.12
N ALA A 74 1.20 8.86 -9.14
CA ALA A 74 1.30 8.46 -7.75
C ALA A 74 0.90 6.98 -7.53
N SER A 75 -0.08 6.47 -8.26
CA SER A 75 -0.48 5.06 -8.15
C SER A 75 0.66 4.12 -8.53
N ILE A 76 1.39 4.42 -9.59
CA ILE A 76 2.56 3.63 -10.03
C ILE A 76 3.71 3.72 -9.02
N VAL A 77 3.94 4.89 -8.43
CA VAL A 77 4.95 5.06 -7.38
C VAL A 77 4.60 4.25 -6.15
N ILE A 78 3.35 4.27 -5.70
CA ILE A 78 2.87 3.51 -4.53
C ILE A 78 3.00 2.01 -4.78
N GLU A 79 2.57 1.51 -5.94
CA GLU A 79 2.74 0.11 -6.34
C GLU A 79 4.21 -0.32 -6.27
N SER A 80 5.10 0.51 -6.82
CA SER A 80 6.55 0.23 -6.81
C SER A 80 7.14 0.20 -5.40
N VAL A 81 6.73 1.12 -4.53
CA VAL A 81 7.19 1.17 -3.13
C VAL A 81 6.71 -0.06 -2.36
N VAL A 82 5.44 -0.44 -2.53
CA VAL A 82 4.90 -1.67 -1.90
C VAL A 82 5.64 -2.90 -2.39
N ALA A 83 5.92 -3.02 -3.69
CA ALA A 83 6.68 -4.13 -4.24
C ALA A 83 8.10 -4.23 -3.65
N ILE A 84 8.79 -3.11 -3.46
CA ILE A 84 10.12 -3.06 -2.82
C ILE A 84 10.05 -3.56 -1.37
N GLU A 85 9.07 -3.12 -0.59
CA GLU A 85 8.91 -3.56 0.79
C GLU A 85 8.56 -5.06 0.88
N MET A 86 7.76 -5.58 -0.05
CA MET A 86 7.48 -7.02 -0.14
C MET A 86 8.75 -7.82 -0.45
N VAL A 87 9.59 -7.34 -1.37
CA VAL A 87 10.88 -7.99 -1.67
C VAL A 87 11.80 -7.98 -0.46
N LYS A 88 11.87 -6.89 0.30
CA LYS A 88 12.64 -6.84 1.56
C LYS A 88 12.17 -7.92 2.54
N ALA A 89 10.87 -7.99 2.80
CA ALA A 89 10.32 -8.99 3.72
C ALA A 89 10.65 -10.43 3.30
N ILE A 90 10.55 -10.73 2.01
CA ILE A 90 10.90 -12.03 1.44
C ILE A 90 12.40 -12.34 1.63
N THR A 91 13.27 -11.37 1.31
CA THR A 91 14.73 -11.56 1.40
C THR A 91 15.27 -11.57 2.82
N GLU A 92 14.53 -11.04 3.78
CA GLU A 92 14.84 -11.15 5.21
C GLU A 92 14.39 -12.48 5.80
N THR A 93 13.40 -13.13 5.20
CA THR A 93 12.83 -14.39 5.69
C THR A 93 13.50 -15.62 5.07
N PHE A 94 13.85 -15.55 3.79
CA PHE A 94 14.39 -16.67 3.01
C PHE A 94 15.81 -16.39 2.51
N ASP A 95 16.55 -17.44 2.20
CA ASP A 95 17.88 -17.32 1.57
C ASP A 95 17.75 -16.73 0.16
N ALA A 96 18.15 -15.49 0.03
CA ALA A 96 18.16 -14.74 -1.22
C ALA A 96 19.51 -14.71 -1.93
N SER A 97 20.42 -15.66 -1.61
CA SER A 97 21.77 -15.74 -2.22
C SER A 97 21.73 -15.89 -3.74
N ASN A 98 20.68 -16.54 -4.26
CA ASN A 98 20.34 -16.53 -5.67
C ASN A 98 18.83 -16.78 -5.85
N LEU A 99 18.31 -16.42 -7.03
CA LEU A 99 16.88 -16.50 -7.33
C LEU A 99 16.33 -17.93 -7.28
N GLY A 100 17.10 -18.92 -7.72
CA GLY A 100 16.66 -20.33 -7.71
C GLY A 100 16.41 -20.83 -6.29
N ARG A 101 17.36 -20.58 -5.38
CA ARG A 101 17.18 -20.95 -3.95
C ARG A 101 16.01 -20.23 -3.31
N LEU A 102 15.86 -18.95 -3.58
CA LEU A 102 14.73 -18.19 -3.07
C LEU A 102 13.39 -18.78 -3.52
N GLN A 103 13.27 -19.13 -4.80
CA GLN A 103 12.05 -19.74 -5.35
C GLN A 103 11.76 -21.11 -4.71
N GLU A 104 12.78 -21.96 -4.56
CA GLU A 104 12.66 -23.27 -3.92
C GLU A 104 12.18 -23.15 -2.46
N GLN A 105 12.75 -22.22 -1.69
CA GLN A 105 12.35 -22.01 -0.30
C GLN A 105 10.93 -21.45 -0.15
N VAL A 106 10.56 -20.48 -0.99
CA VAL A 106 9.20 -19.95 -0.99
C VAL A 106 8.18 -21.01 -1.36
N GLN A 107 8.51 -21.86 -2.34
CA GLN A 107 7.62 -22.95 -2.74
C GLN A 107 7.48 -24.00 -1.62
N ALA A 108 8.58 -24.42 -1.02
CA ALA A 108 8.55 -25.37 0.11
C ALA A 108 7.74 -24.83 1.30
N TYR A 109 7.88 -23.54 1.61
CA TYR A 109 7.12 -22.89 2.67
C TYR A 109 5.61 -22.84 2.36
N ARG A 110 5.22 -22.60 1.12
CA ARG A 110 3.81 -22.66 0.71
C ARG A 110 3.23 -24.05 0.87
N GLU A 111 3.94 -25.07 0.42
CA GLU A 111 3.52 -26.46 0.56
C GLU A 111 3.41 -26.89 2.03
N GLU A 112 4.29 -26.40 2.89
CA GLU A 112 4.21 -26.64 4.35
C GLU A 112 2.92 -26.02 4.95
N ILE A 113 2.58 -24.79 4.58
CA ILE A 113 1.37 -24.13 5.06
C ILE A 113 0.09 -24.80 4.55
N GLU A 114 0.06 -25.21 3.29
CA GLU A 114 -1.10 -25.88 2.68
C GLU A 114 -1.39 -27.23 3.34
N ASN A 115 -0.36 -27.91 3.85
CA ASN A 115 -0.48 -29.21 4.50
C ASN A 115 -0.62 -29.14 6.04
N TYR A 116 -0.68 -27.95 6.63
CA TYR A 116 -0.85 -27.75 8.06
C TYR A 116 -2.32 -27.91 8.45
#